data_2b3fe89d78ed08a93af65eeaa3246807
#
_entry.id   2b3fe89d78ed08a93af65eeaa3246807
#
_cell.length_a   1.000
_cell.length_b   1.000
_cell.length_c   1.000
_cell.angle_alpha   90.00
_cell.angle_beta   90.00
_cell.angle_gamma   90.00
#
_symmetry.space_group_name_H-M   'P 1'
#
loop_
_entity.id
_entity.type
_entity.pdbx_description
1 polymer ?
#
loop_
_entity_poly.entity_id
_entity_poly.type
_entity_poly.pdbx_seq_one_letter_code
_entity_poly.pdbx_strand_id
1 'polypeptide(L)'
;AYQALAERISTLNPGAGDVLVLTDTNASNEALFMFRKFAQDGLGAEQVYCPMPDWQQPESDFFINSLITTDKTPNRAGARELGLTGVADTAELATALAANPKVVIVLGNPFENATELRETLSKAQLIVSISTLFNGWAEIADVVLPGQLHSEQNATYTNKQRRVQRTHSAVQAPRQTRPEWQIFADLLRVLDKDSGLDSADTVLQALGQEVPAFQNISLTGISEAGTLLPGESSDSGRSLVDLRTASA
;
A
#
# COMPACT_ATOMS: atom_id res chain seq x y z
N ALA A 1 -9.24 6.81 -19.69
CA ALA A 1 -9.66 6.03 -18.50
C ALA A 1 -9.80 6.96 -17.28
N TYR A 2 -8.76 7.70 -16.87
CA TYR A 2 -8.78 8.55 -15.67
C TYR A 2 -9.89 9.61 -15.68
N GLN A 3 -10.06 10.32 -16.82
CA GLN A 3 -11.12 11.31 -16.97
C GLN A 3 -12.52 10.68 -16.75
N ALA A 4 -12.79 9.55 -17.40
CA ALA A 4 -14.07 8.85 -17.26
C ALA A 4 -14.31 8.36 -15.81
N LEU A 5 -13.25 7.92 -15.13
CA LEU A 5 -13.32 7.53 -13.71
C LEU A 5 -13.61 8.73 -12.81
N ALA A 6 -12.93 9.87 -13.03
CA ALA A 6 -13.16 11.09 -12.29
C ALA A 6 -14.59 11.62 -12.48
N GLU A 7 -15.11 11.61 -13.72
CA GLU A 7 -16.49 11.97 -14.04
C GLU A 7 -17.50 11.07 -13.32
N ARG A 8 -17.23 9.75 -13.27
CA ARG A 8 -18.09 8.80 -12.55
C ARG A 8 -18.09 9.05 -11.06
N ILE A 9 -16.92 9.25 -10.44
CA ILE A 9 -16.81 9.59 -9.03
C ILE A 9 -17.57 10.90 -8.74
N SER A 10 -17.37 11.93 -9.55
CA SER A 10 -18.03 13.23 -9.39
C SER A 10 -19.55 13.10 -9.54
N THR A 11 -20.05 12.27 -10.45
CA THR A 11 -21.48 12.01 -10.64
C THR A 11 -22.09 11.28 -9.43
N LEU A 12 -21.37 10.33 -8.85
CA LEU A 12 -21.81 9.61 -7.65
C LEU A 12 -21.80 10.50 -6.41
N ASN A 13 -20.98 11.55 -6.41
CA ASN A 13 -20.83 12.54 -5.35
C ASN A 13 -20.83 11.88 -3.95
N PRO A 14 -19.92 10.94 -3.69
CA PRO A 14 -19.92 10.19 -2.44
C PRO A 14 -19.55 11.10 -1.27
N GLY A 15 -20.24 10.98 -0.15
CA GLY A 15 -19.78 11.54 1.13
C GLY A 15 -18.62 10.71 1.71
N ALA A 16 -17.92 11.24 2.70
CA ALA A 16 -16.77 10.55 3.32
C ALA A 16 -17.11 9.13 3.82
N GLY A 17 -18.30 8.92 4.39
CA GLY A 17 -18.77 7.62 4.85
C GLY A 17 -19.25 6.67 3.73
N ASP A 18 -19.37 7.15 2.49
CA ASP A 18 -19.74 6.36 1.33
C ASP A 18 -18.54 5.73 0.61
N VAL A 19 -17.31 6.06 1.02
CA VAL A 19 -16.08 5.64 0.36
C VAL A 19 -15.31 4.66 1.24
N LEU A 20 -15.01 3.49 0.69
CA LEU A 20 -14.12 2.49 1.30
C LEU A 20 -12.82 2.43 0.50
N VAL A 21 -11.69 2.63 1.16
CA VAL A 21 -10.36 2.63 0.55
C VAL A 21 -9.52 1.54 1.19
N LEU A 22 -9.07 0.59 0.37
CA LEU A 22 -8.39 -0.63 0.81
C LEU A 22 -7.04 -0.78 0.12
N THR A 23 -6.03 -1.24 0.86
CA THR A 23 -4.73 -1.64 0.28
C THR A 23 -4.16 -2.85 1.01
N ASP A 24 -3.16 -3.46 0.40
CA ASP A 24 -2.25 -4.39 1.07
C ASP A 24 -0.88 -3.75 1.31
N THR A 25 0.03 -4.48 1.94
CA THR A 25 1.38 -4.01 2.21
C THR A 25 2.41 -4.51 1.19
N ASN A 26 1.97 -4.91 -0.01
CA ASN A 26 2.85 -5.22 -1.14
C ASN A 26 3.19 -3.97 -1.97
N ALA A 27 2.40 -2.90 -1.84
CA ALA A 27 2.65 -1.64 -2.50
C ALA A 27 3.87 -0.90 -1.89
N SER A 28 4.54 -0.08 -2.71
CA SER A 28 5.70 0.71 -2.29
C SER A 28 5.31 1.83 -1.31
N ASN A 29 6.30 2.42 -0.62
CA ASN A 29 6.07 3.58 0.24
C ASN A 29 5.44 4.74 -0.54
N GLU A 30 5.95 5.00 -1.75
CA GLU A 30 5.44 6.04 -2.65
C GLU A 30 3.99 5.77 -3.07
N ALA A 31 3.68 4.51 -3.40
CA ALA A 31 2.33 4.11 -3.79
C ALA A 31 1.34 4.23 -2.62
N LEU A 32 1.71 3.76 -1.43
CA LEU A 32 0.89 3.87 -0.22
C LEU A 32 0.65 5.33 0.18
N PHE A 33 1.69 6.17 0.09
CA PHE A 33 1.58 7.60 0.38
C PHE A 33 0.63 8.31 -0.58
N MET A 34 0.82 8.11 -1.88
CA MET A 34 -0.04 8.73 -2.89
C MET A 34 -1.46 8.18 -2.85
N PHE A 35 -1.64 6.91 -2.50
CA PHE A 35 -2.96 6.32 -2.27
C PHE A 35 -3.68 6.98 -1.10
N ARG A 36 -2.99 7.18 0.02
CA ARG A 36 -3.53 7.93 1.16
C ARG A 36 -3.91 9.35 0.77
N LYS A 37 -3.05 10.06 0.04
CA LYS A 37 -3.38 11.41 -0.47
C LYS A 37 -4.59 11.40 -1.40
N PHE A 38 -4.68 10.46 -2.31
CA PHE A 38 -5.84 10.32 -3.17
C PHE A 38 -7.13 10.04 -2.37
N ALA A 39 -7.05 9.19 -1.35
CA ALA A 39 -8.19 8.93 -0.47
C ALA A 39 -8.66 10.20 0.26
N GLN A 40 -7.73 10.92 0.88
CA GLN A 40 -8.02 12.09 1.70
C GLN A 40 -8.36 13.32 0.84
N ASP A 41 -7.47 13.72 -0.04
CA ASP A 41 -7.59 14.97 -0.81
C ASP A 41 -8.56 14.79 -2.00
N GLY A 42 -8.54 13.62 -2.65
CA GLY A 42 -9.36 13.33 -3.83
C GLY A 42 -10.78 12.94 -3.49
N LEU A 43 -10.97 12.08 -2.50
CA LEU A 43 -12.25 11.44 -2.19
C LEU A 43 -12.87 11.90 -0.86
N GLY A 44 -12.11 12.62 -0.02
CA GLY A 44 -12.55 13.00 1.32
C GLY A 44 -12.67 11.83 2.30
N ALA A 45 -12.06 10.68 1.99
CA ALA A 45 -12.05 9.52 2.87
C ALA A 45 -11.05 9.75 4.02
N GLU A 46 -11.49 9.51 5.26
CA GLU A 46 -10.67 9.77 6.44
C GLU A 46 -9.61 8.67 6.66
N GLN A 47 -9.90 7.44 6.22
CA GLN A 47 -9.08 6.26 6.50
C GLN A 47 -8.77 5.46 5.25
N VAL A 48 -7.56 4.87 5.24
CA VAL A 48 -7.15 3.83 4.30
C VAL A 48 -6.92 2.56 5.09
N TYR A 49 -7.73 1.56 4.82
CA TYR A 49 -7.64 0.26 5.49
C TYR A 49 -6.59 -0.62 4.82
N CYS A 50 -5.75 -1.21 5.64
CA CYS A 50 -4.67 -2.09 5.19
C CYS A 50 -4.71 -3.41 5.99
N PRO A 51 -5.71 -4.28 5.74
CA PRO A 51 -5.85 -5.53 6.48
C PRO A 51 -4.74 -6.48 6.11
N MET A 52 -3.94 -6.84 7.10
CA MET A 52 -2.82 -7.74 6.90
C MET A 52 -2.70 -8.66 8.11
N PRO A 53 -3.46 -9.77 8.13
CA PRO A 53 -3.36 -10.75 9.20
C PRO A 53 -1.97 -11.36 9.24
N ASP A 54 -1.54 -11.76 10.42
CA ASP A 54 -0.31 -12.52 10.57
C ASP A 54 -0.49 -13.93 9.99
N TRP A 55 0.51 -14.37 9.24
CA TRP A 55 0.54 -15.74 8.77
C TRP A 55 0.69 -16.70 9.94
N GLN A 56 -0.16 -17.72 9.99
CA GLN A 56 -0.10 -18.77 11.01
C GLN A 56 1.16 -19.61 10.80
N GLN A 57 2.11 -19.49 11.71
CA GLN A 57 3.33 -20.25 11.65
C GLN A 57 3.06 -21.67 12.19
N PRO A 58 3.37 -22.74 11.42
CA PRO A 58 3.30 -24.09 11.94
C PRO A 58 4.22 -24.26 13.16
N GLU A 59 3.84 -25.07 14.13
CA GLU A 59 4.74 -25.49 15.19
C GLU A 59 6.00 -26.12 14.59
N SER A 60 7.15 -25.56 14.89
CA SER A 60 8.44 -25.99 14.35
C SER A 60 9.51 -25.81 15.42
N ASP A 61 10.68 -26.37 15.17
CA ASP A 61 11.81 -26.20 16.08
C ASP A 61 12.31 -24.74 16.13
N PHE A 62 13.12 -24.44 17.15
CA PHE A 62 13.63 -23.11 17.41
C PHE A 62 14.40 -22.50 16.21
N PHE A 63 15.13 -23.34 15.47
CA PHE A 63 15.92 -22.86 14.35
C PHE A 63 15.04 -22.33 13.20
N ILE A 64 14.00 -23.08 12.86
CA ILE A 64 13.04 -22.66 11.83
C ILE A 64 12.28 -21.41 12.28
N ASN A 65 11.86 -21.36 13.55
CA ASN A 65 11.15 -20.19 14.12
C ASN A 65 11.99 -18.92 14.11
N SER A 66 13.32 -19.00 14.18
CA SER A 66 14.20 -17.83 14.09
C SER A 66 14.41 -17.34 12.65
N LEU A 67 14.14 -18.18 11.64
CA LEU A 67 14.29 -17.82 10.23
C LEU A 67 12.98 -17.44 9.56
N ILE A 68 11.85 -17.93 10.07
CA ILE A 68 10.52 -17.69 9.50
C ILE A 68 9.85 -16.53 10.29
N THR A 69 9.27 -15.59 9.57
CA THR A 69 8.47 -14.52 10.15
C THR A 69 6.99 -14.72 9.83
N THR A 70 6.11 -14.29 10.72
CA THR A 70 4.66 -14.21 10.49
C THR A 70 4.30 -13.11 9.50
N ASP A 71 5.14 -12.08 9.40
CA ASP A 71 5.02 -11.04 8.36
C ASP A 71 5.62 -11.55 7.05
N LYS A 72 4.79 -11.73 6.05
CA LYS A 72 5.16 -12.21 4.70
C LYS A 72 5.16 -11.09 3.65
N THR A 73 5.04 -9.84 4.09
CA THR A 73 4.87 -8.71 3.17
C THR A 73 6.07 -7.77 3.21
N PRO A 74 6.39 -7.14 2.07
CA PRO A 74 7.62 -6.34 1.97
C PRO A 74 7.54 -4.99 2.68
N ASN A 75 6.33 -4.43 2.92
CA ASN A 75 6.17 -3.03 3.33
C ASN A 75 5.20 -2.79 4.49
N ARG A 76 4.99 -3.78 5.36
CA ARG A 76 4.11 -3.63 6.53
C ARG A 76 4.56 -2.52 7.48
N ALA A 77 5.87 -2.40 7.70
CA ALA A 77 6.41 -1.34 8.54
C ALA A 77 6.18 0.04 7.90
N GLY A 78 6.35 0.19 6.58
CA GLY A 78 6.03 1.43 5.87
C GLY A 78 4.56 1.81 5.99
N ALA A 79 3.65 0.86 5.83
CA ALA A 79 2.22 1.08 5.99
C ALA A 79 1.86 1.59 7.41
N ARG A 80 2.50 1.03 8.44
CA ARG A 80 2.34 1.49 9.83
C ARG A 80 2.86 2.92 10.03
N GLU A 81 4.04 3.24 9.52
CA GLU A 81 4.59 4.60 9.59
C GLU A 81 3.69 5.64 8.90
N LEU A 82 3.03 5.23 7.81
CA LEU A 82 2.04 6.04 7.10
C LEU A 82 0.70 6.18 7.87
N GLY A 83 0.53 5.49 8.99
CA GLY A 83 -0.70 5.54 9.77
C GLY A 83 -1.88 4.86 9.09
N LEU A 84 -1.65 3.84 8.26
CA LEU A 84 -2.75 3.12 7.62
C LEU A 84 -3.48 2.25 8.66
N THR A 85 -4.81 2.32 8.64
CA THR A 85 -5.68 1.68 9.62
C THR A 85 -5.80 0.17 9.37
N GLY A 86 -5.89 -0.61 10.44
CA GLY A 86 -6.19 -2.05 10.35
C GLY A 86 -5.04 -2.92 9.86
N VAL A 87 -3.79 -2.41 9.87
CA VAL A 87 -2.61 -3.22 9.47
C VAL A 87 -2.46 -4.49 10.30
N ALA A 88 -2.96 -4.49 11.55
CA ALA A 88 -2.95 -5.65 12.45
C ALA A 88 -4.33 -5.97 13.05
N ASP A 89 -5.30 -5.05 12.91
CA ASP A 89 -6.66 -5.19 13.44
C ASP A 89 -7.68 -5.07 12.30
N THR A 90 -8.54 -6.06 12.17
CA THR A 90 -9.58 -6.13 11.13
C THR A 90 -10.95 -5.68 11.61
N ALA A 91 -11.14 -5.35 12.89
CA ALA A 91 -12.45 -4.99 13.45
C ALA A 91 -13.00 -3.69 12.86
N GLU A 92 -12.16 -2.68 12.69
CA GLU A 92 -12.55 -1.41 12.07
C GLU A 92 -12.94 -1.60 10.60
N LEU A 93 -12.21 -2.46 9.87
CA LEU A 93 -12.55 -2.80 8.50
C LEU A 93 -13.90 -3.52 8.41
N ALA A 94 -14.20 -4.46 9.32
CA ALA A 94 -15.50 -5.13 9.35
C ALA A 94 -16.64 -4.11 9.54
N THR A 95 -16.42 -3.09 10.37
CA THR A 95 -17.37 -1.98 10.55
C THR A 95 -17.55 -1.17 9.27
N ALA A 96 -16.46 -0.84 8.59
CA ALA A 96 -16.49 -0.09 7.33
C ALA A 96 -17.19 -0.85 6.19
N LEU A 97 -16.98 -2.16 6.10
CA LEU A 97 -17.69 -3.03 5.15
C LEU A 97 -19.20 -3.08 5.46
N ALA A 98 -19.58 -3.17 6.74
CA ALA A 98 -20.98 -3.19 7.17
C ALA A 98 -21.71 -1.87 6.90
N ALA A 99 -21.00 -0.75 6.74
CA ALA A 99 -21.56 0.55 6.40
C ALA A 99 -22.11 0.63 4.96
N ASN A 100 -21.91 -0.39 4.14
CA ASN A 100 -22.34 -0.47 2.73
C ASN A 100 -21.83 0.71 1.88
N PRO A 101 -20.52 0.82 1.65
CA PRO A 101 -19.94 1.90 0.88
C PRO A 101 -20.46 1.91 -0.55
N LYS A 102 -20.66 3.12 -1.13
CA LYS A 102 -21.06 3.29 -2.53
C LYS A 102 -19.88 3.19 -3.49
N VAL A 103 -18.70 3.65 -3.05
CA VAL A 103 -17.47 3.65 -3.83
C VAL A 103 -16.40 2.87 -3.08
N VAL A 104 -15.78 1.93 -3.75
CA VAL A 104 -14.70 1.10 -3.21
C VAL A 104 -13.47 1.25 -4.09
N ILE A 105 -12.36 1.68 -3.50
CA ILE A 105 -11.08 1.83 -4.21
C ILE A 105 -10.06 0.89 -3.58
N VAL A 106 -9.45 0.04 -4.38
CA VAL A 106 -8.53 -0.98 -3.89
C VAL A 106 -7.18 -0.89 -4.60
N LEU A 107 -6.12 -0.82 -3.82
CA LEU A 107 -4.74 -0.95 -4.30
C LEU A 107 -4.19 -2.33 -3.89
N GLY A 108 -3.76 -3.12 -4.88
CA GLY A 108 -3.26 -4.47 -4.63
C GLY A 108 -4.38 -5.49 -4.43
N ASN A 109 -4.11 -6.49 -3.59
CA ASN A 109 -5.05 -7.57 -3.30
C ASN A 109 -5.13 -7.85 -1.78
N PRO A 110 -5.76 -6.96 -1.00
CA PRO A 110 -5.77 -7.01 0.47
C PRO A 110 -6.45 -8.27 1.06
N PHE A 111 -7.14 -9.06 0.24
CA PHE A 111 -7.76 -10.34 0.61
C PHE A 111 -7.56 -11.35 -0.52
N GLU A 112 -7.21 -12.59 -0.18
CA GLU A 112 -7.08 -13.67 -1.17
C GLU A 112 -8.42 -13.99 -1.85
N ASN A 113 -9.54 -13.94 -1.11
CA ASN A 113 -10.88 -14.29 -1.57
C ASN A 113 -11.79 -13.07 -1.70
N ALA A 114 -11.38 -12.05 -2.47
CA ALA A 114 -12.19 -10.85 -2.68
C ALA A 114 -13.59 -11.15 -3.25
N THR A 115 -13.75 -12.25 -3.98
CA THR A 115 -15.03 -12.70 -4.51
C THR A 115 -16.08 -13.02 -3.43
N GLU A 116 -15.64 -13.43 -2.24
CA GLU A 116 -16.54 -13.65 -1.09
C GLU A 116 -17.14 -12.34 -0.55
N LEU A 117 -16.44 -11.21 -0.80
CA LEU A 117 -16.93 -9.89 -0.41
C LEU A 117 -17.97 -9.31 -1.38
N ARG A 118 -18.19 -9.94 -2.54
CA ARG A 118 -19.13 -9.44 -3.54
C ARG A 118 -20.56 -9.26 -3.00
N GLU A 119 -21.03 -10.18 -2.16
CA GLU A 119 -22.36 -10.06 -1.55
C GLU A 119 -22.40 -8.90 -0.55
N THR A 120 -21.37 -8.76 0.28
CA THR A 120 -21.21 -7.66 1.23
C THR A 120 -21.17 -6.31 0.54
N LEU A 121 -20.53 -6.26 -0.63
CA LEU A 121 -20.38 -5.05 -1.44
C LEU A 121 -21.47 -4.90 -2.52
N SER A 122 -22.57 -5.63 -2.41
CA SER A 122 -23.66 -5.60 -3.42
C SER A 122 -24.31 -4.24 -3.63
N LYS A 123 -24.15 -3.31 -2.67
CA LYS A 123 -24.62 -1.92 -2.78
C LYS A 123 -23.58 -0.95 -3.35
N ALA A 124 -22.35 -1.37 -3.52
CA ALA A 124 -21.32 -0.54 -4.16
C ALA A 124 -21.74 -0.23 -5.60
N GLN A 125 -21.67 1.06 -5.95
CA GLN A 125 -22.02 1.56 -7.30
C GLN A 125 -20.78 1.70 -8.18
N LEU A 126 -19.61 1.65 -7.58
CA LEU A 126 -18.33 1.71 -8.26
C LEU A 126 -17.26 0.99 -7.43
N ILE A 127 -16.66 -0.03 -8.02
CA ILE A 127 -15.49 -0.73 -7.48
C ILE A 127 -14.32 -0.51 -8.44
N VAL A 128 -13.24 0.08 -7.96
CA VAL A 128 -12.02 0.36 -8.72
C VAL A 128 -10.88 -0.46 -8.13
N SER A 129 -10.19 -1.22 -8.96
CA SER A 129 -9.00 -1.97 -8.58
C SER A 129 -7.77 -1.44 -9.31
N ILE A 130 -6.73 -1.14 -8.54
CA ILE A 130 -5.39 -0.85 -9.04
C ILE A 130 -4.54 -2.08 -8.72
N SER A 131 -4.18 -2.85 -9.73
CA SER A 131 -3.54 -4.14 -9.54
C SER A 131 -2.51 -4.45 -10.62
N THR A 132 -1.50 -5.24 -10.27
CA THR A 132 -0.49 -5.79 -11.19
C THR A 132 -0.91 -7.12 -11.81
N LEU A 133 -1.93 -7.77 -11.23
CA LEU A 133 -2.47 -9.05 -11.69
C LEU A 133 -3.99 -8.96 -11.82
N PHE A 134 -4.53 -9.66 -12.81
CA PHE A 134 -5.99 -9.74 -13.00
C PHE A 134 -6.54 -10.93 -12.21
N ASN A 135 -6.70 -10.72 -10.91
CA ASN A 135 -7.26 -11.70 -9.97
C ASN A 135 -7.94 -10.99 -8.79
N GLY A 136 -8.67 -11.74 -7.97
CA GLY A 136 -9.29 -11.23 -6.75
C GLY A 136 -10.13 -9.98 -6.98
N TRP A 137 -9.69 -8.82 -6.49
CA TRP A 137 -10.42 -7.55 -6.64
C TRP A 137 -10.60 -7.11 -8.10
N ALA A 138 -9.61 -7.39 -8.97
CA ALA A 138 -9.72 -7.04 -10.38
C ALA A 138 -10.83 -7.81 -11.10
N GLU A 139 -11.19 -9.00 -10.62
CA GLU A 139 -12.28 -9.82 -11.21
C GLU A 139 -13.68 -9.30 -10.87
N ILE A 140 -13.82 -8.54 -9.79
CA ILE A 140 -15.11 -7.98 -9.34
C ILE A 140 -15.22 -6.47 -9.56
N ALA A 141 -14.15 -5.81 -9.99
CA ALA A 141 -14.12 -4.37 -10.19
C ALA A 141 -14.84 -3.93 -11.47
N ASP A 142 -15.48 -2.75 -11.40
CA ASP A 142 -16.04 -2.08 -12.58
C ASP A 142 -14.95 -1.43 -13.43
N VAL A 143 -13.86 -1.01 -12.79
CA VAL A 143 -12.70 -0.37 -13.42
C VAL A 143 -11.42 -0.98 -12.88
N VAL A 144 -10.55 -1.44 -13.78
CA VAL A 144 -9.21 -1.93 -13.45
C VAL A 144 -8.16 -1.00 -14.05
N LEU A 145 -7.27 -0.48 -13.21
CA LEU A 145 -6.11 0.31 -13.63
C LEU A 145 -4.84 -0.52 -13.43
N PRO A 146 -4.08 -0.80 -14.50
CA PRO A 146 -2.92 -1.69 -14.42
C PRO A 146 -1.73 -0.99 -13.77
N GLY A 147 -1.31 -1.51 -12.60
CA GLY A 147 -0.08 -1.14 -11.88
C GLY A 147 1.16 -1.81 -12.47
N GLN A 148 2.33 -1.43 -11.96
CA GLN A 148 3.64 -2.03 -12.30
C GLN A 148 4.13 -2.95 -11.18
N LEU A 149 4.78 -4.05 -11.57
CA LEU A 149 5.49 -4.91 -10.64
C LEU A 149 6.71 -4.17 -10.04
N HIS A 150 7.16 -4.63 -8.87
CA HIS A 150 8.35 -4.09 -8.21
C HIS A 150 9.62 -4.16 -9.08
N SER A 151 9.69 -5.10 -10.01
CA SER A 151 10.79 -5.24 -10.98
C SER A 151 10.70 -4.29 -12.17
N GLU A 152 9.59 -3.60 -12.35
CA GLU A 152 9.31 -2.70 -13.47
C GLU A 152 9.41 -1.23 -13.10
N GLN A 153 9.59 -0.91 -11.81
CA GLN A 153 9.61 0.47 -11.30
C GLN A 153 10.76 0.72 -10.31
N ASN A 154 11.10 2.00 -10.16
CA ASN A 154 11.94 2.46 -9.06
C ASN A 154 11.04 2.83 -7.89
N ALA A 155 11.23 2.20 -6.74
CA ALA A 155 10.38 2.37 -5.58
C ALA A 155 11.12 2.05 -4.29
N THR A 156 10.53 2.38 -3.14
CA THR A 156 11.06 2.02 -1.83
C THR A 156 10.08 1.16 -1.03
N TYR A 157 10.65 0.31 -0.18
CA TYR A 157 9.92 -0.57 0.73
C TYR A 157 10.57 -0.53 2.10
N THR A 158 9.78 -0.57 3.16
CA THR A 158 10.25 -0.57 4.54
C THR A 158 10.03 -1.95 5.16
N ASN A 159 11.09 -2.71 5.35
CA ASN A 159 11.02 -4.06 5.88
C ASN A 159 10.65 -4.10 7.38
N LYS A 160 10.47 -5.30 7.94
CA LYS A 160 10.10 -5.51 9.35
C LYS A 160 11.09 -4.90 10.36
N GLN A 161 12.34 -4.68 9.97
CA GLN A 161 13.37 -4.03 10.79
C GLN A 161 13.35 -2.51 10.66
N ARG A 162 12.32 -1.94 10.02
CA ARG A 162 12.19 -0.50 9.72
C ARG A 162 13.32 0.01 8.79
N ARG A 163 13.87 -0.87 7.97
CA ARG A 163 14.88 -0.51 6.98
C ARG A 163 14.22 -0.21 5.65
N VAL A 164 14.39 1.02 5.18
CA VAL A 164 13.97 1.44 3.84
C VAL A 164 14.99 0.93 2.83
N GLN A 165 14.54 0.18 1.87
CA GLN A 165 15.34 -0.38 0.77
C GLN A 165 14.74 0.05 -0.55
N ARG A 166 15.60 0.22 -1.56
CA ARG A 166 15.21 0.67 -2.89
C ARG A 166 15.20 -0.49 -3.88
N THR A 167 14.17 -0.54 -4.72
CA THR A 167 14.15 -1.37 -5.92
C THR A 167 14.54 -0.54 -7.14
N HIS A 168 15.10 -1.21 -8.13
CA HIS A 168 15.40 -0.63 -9.44
C HIS A 168 14.58 -1.36 -10.50
N SER A 169 14.10 -0.62 -11.50
CA SER A 169 13.51 -1.24 -12.67
C SER A 169 14.55 -2.15 -13.35
N ALA A 170 14.28 -3.45 -13.33
CA ALA A 170 15.13 -4.48 -13.93
C ALA A 170 14.59 -4.95 -15.27
N VAL A 171 13.30 -4.76 -15.53
CA VAL A 171 12.61 -5.14 -16.76
C VAL A 171 11.76 -3.98 -17.29
N GLN A 172 11.53 -3.96 -18.58
CA GLN A 172 10.67 -2.96 -19.19
C GLN A 172 9.21 -3.24 -18.86
N ALA A 173 8.54 -2.24 -18.29
CA ALA A 173 7.11 -2.32 -18.00
C ALA A 173 6.26 -2.40 -19.29
N PRO A 174 5.14 -3.13 -19.28
CA PRO A 174 4.16 -3.07 -20.35
C PRO A 174 3.66 -1.63 -20.57
N ARG A 175 3.44 -1.24 -21.84
CA ARG A 175 3.14 0.16 -22.20
C ARG A 175 1.94 0.77 -21.51
N GLN A 176 0.96 -0.04 -21.12
CA GLN A 176 -0.29 0.43 -20.54
C GLN A 176 -0.23 0.52 -19.02
N THR A 177 0.81 -0.05 -18.39
CA THR A 177 0.99 0.01 -16.95
C THR A 177 1.65 1.32 -16.51
N ARG A 178 1.40 1.71 -15.27
CA ARG A 178 2.05 2.86 -14.60
C ARG A 178 2.44 2.48 -13.19
N PRO A 179 3.52 3.05 -12.63
CA PRO A 179 3.74 2.97 -11.20
C PRO A 179 2.49 3.43 -10.45
N GLU A 180 2.10 2.76 -9.41
CA GLU A 180 0.85 3.03 -8.70
C GLU A 180 0.80 4.47 -8.16
N TRP A 181 1.94 5.01 -7.66
CA TRP A 181 2.01 6.40 -7.23
C TRP A 181 1.63 7.39 -8.35
N GLN A 182 2.03 7.09 -9.59
CA GLN A 182 1.70 7.92 -10.74
C GLN A 182 0.22 7.85 -11.12
N ILE A 183 -0.40 6.65 -10.99
CA ILE A 183 -1.84 6.49 -11.20
C ILE A 183 -2.61 7.44 -10.27
N PHE A 184 -2.23 7.51 -8.99
CA PHE A 184 -2.90 8.39 -8.03
C PHE A 184 -2.60 9.87 -8.25
N ALA A 185 -1.37 10.23 -8.65
CA ALA A 185 -1.05 11.59 -9.06
C ALA A 185 -1.90 12.05 -10.25
N ASP A 186 -2.04 11.18 -11.27
CA ASP A 186 -2.87 11.45 -12.44
C ASP A 186 -4.36 11.54 -12.09
N LEU A 187 -4.86 10.70 -11.18
CA LEU A 187 -6.24 10.77 -10.69
C LEU A 187 -6.50 12.07 -9.90
N LEU A 188 -5.60 12.48 -9.03
CA LEU A 188 -5.70 13.75 -8.32
C LEU A 188 -5.74 14.92 -9.31
N ARG A 189 -4.90 14.90 -10.35
CA ARG A 189 -4.86 15.95 -11.38
C ARG A 189 -6.19 16.08 -12.14
N VAL A 190 -6.81 14.96 -12.54
CA VAL A 190 -8.11 15.02 -13.24
C VAL A 190 -9.29 15.34 -12.31
N LEU A 191 -9.10 15.30 -10.99
CA LEU A 191 -10.06 15.76 -10.00
C LEU A 191 -9.82 17.24 -9.57
N ASP A 192 -8.96 17.98 -10.26
CA ASP A 192 -8.55 19.35 -9.95
C ASP A 192 -7.90 19.48 -8.54
N LYS A 193 -7.21 18.41 -8.11
CA LYS A 193 -6.49 18.29 -6.83
C LYS A 193 -5.00 17.99 -7.05
N ASP A 194 -4.42 18.54 -8.12
CA ASP A 194 -3.03 18.23 -8.50
C ASP A 194 -2.07 18.46 -7.32
N SER A 195 -1.33 17.42 -6.96
CA SER A 195 -0.34 17.45 -5.90
C SER A 195 1.01 18.05 -6.33
N GLY A 196 1.23 18.24 -7.64
CA GLY A 196 2.52 18.65 -8.20
C GLY A 196 3.63 17.60 -8.09
N LEU A 197 3.29 16.36 -7.69
CA LEU A 197 4.25 15.26 -7.52
C LEU A 197 4.33 14.45 -8.81
N ASP A 198 5.45 14.57 -9.52
CA ASP A 198 5.65 14.06 -10.88
C ASP A 198 6.73 12.98 -11.00
N SER A 199 7.39 12.63 -9.91
CA SER A 199 8.42 11.61 -9.86
C SER A 199 8.43 10.87 -8.52
N ALA A 200 8.95 9.63 -8.50
CA ALA A 200 9.10 8.88 -7.26
C ALA A 200 9.95 9.61 -6.22
N ASP A 201 10.92 10.40 -6.66
CA ASP A 201 11.78 11.19 -5.75
C ASP A 201 10.99 12.33 -5.10
N THR A 202 10.20 13.09 -5.88
CA THR A 202 9.35 14.16 -5.33
C THR A 202 8.28 13.61 -4.41
N VAL A 203 7.72 12.43 -4.72
CA VAL A 203 6.77 11.72 -3.84
C VAL A 203 7.45 11.33 -2.53
N LEU A 204 8.67 10.76 -2.58
CA LEU A 204 9.40 10.35 -1.37
C LEU A 204 9.81 11.56 -0.52
N GLN A 205 10.19 12.68 -1.14
CA GLN A 205 10.46 13.93 -0.44
C GLN A 205 9.20 14.47 0.26
N ALA A 206 8.05 14.47 -0.41
CA ALA A 206 6.78 14.87 0.18
C ALA A 206 6.37 13.94 1.34
N LEU A 207 6.58 12.64 1.19
CA LEU A 207 6.41 11.67 2.26
C LEU A 207 7.26 12.03 3.49
N GLY A 208 8.53 12.40 3.30
CA GLY A 208 9.42 12.83 4.37
C GLY A 208 9.01 14.14 5.05
N GLN A 209 8.28 15.01 4.37
CA GLN A 209 7.72 16.23 4.95
C GLN A 209 6.49 15.95 5.83
N GLU A 210 5.67 14.98 5.47
CA GLU A 210 4.44 14.64 6.19
C GLU A 210 4.66 13.57 7.29
N VAL A 211 5.60 12.65 7.08
CA VAL A 211 5.87 11.53 7.99
C VAL A 211 7.29 11.65 8.56
N PRO A 212 7.44 12.09 9.83
CA PRO A 212 8.76 12.39 10.42
C PRO A 212 9.79 11.25 10.34
N ALA A 213 9.33 10.00 10.37
CA ALA A 213 10.21 8.84 10.23
C ALA A 213 10.97 8.82 8.89
N PHE A 214 10.41 9.39 7.82
CA PHE A 214 11.00 9.44 6.49
C PHE A 214 11.72 10.76 6.18
N GLN A 215 11.81 11.70 7.12
CA GLN A 215 12.29 13.08 6.88
C GLN A 215 13.64 13.17 6.14
N ASN A 216 14.55 12.21 6.36
CA ASN A 216 15.88 12.23 5.77
C ASN A 216 16.08 11.13 4.71
N ILE A 217 14.99 10.58 4.19
CA ILE A 217 15.04 9.53 3.18
C ILE A 217 14.91 10.16 1.80
N SER A 218 15.87 9.85 0.91
CA SER A 218 15.84 10.21 -0.52
C SER A 218 16.29 9.03 -1.35
N LEU A 219 15.82 8.91 -2.58
CA LEU A 219 16.18 7.79 -3.46
C LEU A 219 17.70 7.67 -3.66
N THR A 220 18.40 8.79 -3.76
CA THR A 220 19.86 8.82 -3.95
C THR A 220 20.63 8.60 -2.65
N GLY A 221 20.01 8.89 -1.49
CA GLY A 221 20.63 8.75 -0.16
C GLY A 221 20.51 7.36 0.46
N ILE A 222 19.64 6.49 -0.08
CA ILE A 222 19.50 5.11 0.39
C ILE A 222 20.71 4.30 -0.05
N SER A 223 21.49 3.77 0.90
CA SER A 223 22.63 2.91 0.63
C SER A 223 22.21 1.55 0.05
N GLU A 224 23.15 0.77 -0.48
CA GLU A 224 22.86 -0.61 -0.95
C GLU A 224 22.32 -1.50 0.17
N ALA A 225 22.74 -1.29 1.41
CA ALA A 225 22.21 -1.99 2.58
C ALA A 225 20.85 -1.45 3.05
N GLY A 226 20.35 -0.36 2.45
CA GLY A 226 19.16 0.36 2.90
C GLY A 226 19.46 1.34 4.04
N THR A 227 18.47 2.13 4.43
CA THR A 227 18.54 3.15 5.50
C THR A 227 17.53 2.82 6.59
N LEU A 228 17.96 2.78 7.85
CA LEU A 228 17.06 2.56 8.99
C LEU A 228 16.26 3.82 9.30
N LEU A 229 14.94 3.65 9.48
CA LEU A 229 14.09 4.69 10.04
C LEU A 229 14.41 4.90 11.54
N PRO A 230 14.28 6.12 12.06
CA PRO A 230 14.47 6.41 13.48
C PRO A 230 13.40 5.70 14.33
N GLY A 231 13.75 5.37 15.57
CA GLY A 231 12.88 4.68 16.53
C GLY A 231 13.20 3.19 16.67
N GLU A 232 12.56 2.53 17.64
CA GLU A 232 12.77 1.11 17.90
C GLU A 232 12.00 0.25 16.87
N SER A 233 12.60 -0.86 16.44
CA SER A 233 11.88 -1.87 15.66
C SER A 233 10.87 -2.56 16.57
N SER A 234 9.64 -2.74 16.10
CA SER A 234 8.60 -3.48 16.82
C SER A 234 8.89 -4.99 16.91
N ASP A 235 9.91 -5.44 16.22
CA ASP A 235 10.33 -6.86 16.19
C ASP A 235 11.70 -6.99 16.84
N SER A 236 11.71 -7.46 18.10
CA SER A 236 12.91 -7.83 18.86
C SER A 236 13.56 -9.13 18.36
N GLY A 237 13.26 -9.55 17.13
CA GLY A 237 13.90 -10.68 16.48
C GLY A 237 15.40 -10.45 16.37
N ARG A 238 16.20 -11.30 17.00
CA ARG A 238 17.66 -11.26 16.97
C ARG A 238 18.14 -11.22 15.51
N SER A 239 18.96 -10.22 15.21
CA SER A 239 19.64 -10.13 13.91
C SER A 239 20.49 -11.39 13.70
N LEU A 240 20.63 -11.87 12.47
CA LEU A 240 21.59 -12.93 12.11
C LEU A 240 23.03 -12.57 12.51
N VAL A 241 23.33 -11.27 12.71
CA VAL A 241 24.62 -10.78 13.22
C VAL A 241 24.79 -11.15 14.69
N ASP A 242 23.71 -11.19 15.50
CA ASP A 242 23.78 -11.53 16.92
C ASP A 242 24.03 -13.03 17.15
N LEU A 243 23.74 -13.88 16.16
CA LEU A 243 24.02 -15.32 16.23
C LEU A 243 25.51 -15.64 16.05
N ARG A 244 26.29 -14.76 15.41
CA ARG A 244 27.73 -14.94 15.26
C ARG A 244 28.53 -14.57 16.52
N THR A 245 27.99 -13.71 17.38
CA THR A 245 28.65 -13.27 18.62
C THR A 245 28.29 -14.13 19.82
N ALA A 246 27.25 -14.96 19.75
CA ALA A 246 26.83 -15.86 20.82
C ALA A 246 27.56 -17.23 20.82
N SER A 247 28.39 -17.51 19.81
CA SER A 247 29.15 -18.77 19.65
C SER A 247 30.69 -18.59 19.76
N ALA A 248 31.15 -17.49 20.35
CA ALA A 248 32.58 -17.25 20.65
C ALA A 248 32.84 -17.35 22.16
#